data_443c6930b85ad634e633ee4ae19d9c11
#
_entry.id   443c6930b85ad634e633ee4ae19d9c11
#
_cell.length_a   1.000
_cell.length_b   1.000
_cell.length_c   1.000
_cell.angle_alpha   90.00
_cell.angle_beta   90.00
_cell.angle_gamma   90.00
#
_symmetry.space_group_name_H-M   'P 1'
#
loop_
_entity.id
_entity.type
_entity.pdbx_description
1 polymer ?
#
loop_
_entity_poly.entity_id
_entity_poly.type
_entity_poly.pdbx_seq_one_letter_code
_entity_poly.pdbx_strand_id
1 'polypeptide(L)'
;MELLIVHHDAELGRQLVQMVKDYTAHNCDLVHNGAAAVEWARRHSRCRLLLTQLEAEGIDGLVLGGTLSEIFPGLQTAFFPAYSAAAQRVQVAGTKVFPEPIDGEGLLRAIARAENATADAPDLFHVVDVLQMCCLSRRGGAVQIVKEKQSGIVYLRAGQIVHAETLATQGQPALFEIVGWAAIEFAYDAAVRSPAETITLPWDAALIDAVKQHKTKTEKQMPHGA
;
A
#
# COMPACT_ATOMS: atom_id res chain seq x y z
N MET A 1 -14.08 -14.64 9.64
CA MET A 1 -14.25 -13.69 8.53
C MET A 1 -13.90 -14.34 7.21
N GLU A 2 -14.18 -13.68 6.07
CA GLU A 2 -13.84 -14.16 4.75
C GLU A 2 -12.61 -13.43 4.21
N LEU A 3 -11.61 -14.18 3.73
CA LEU A 3 -10.38 -13.70 3.15
C LEU A 3 -10.27 -14.17 1.69
N LEU A 4 -9.68 -13.32 0.86
CA LEU A 4 -9.29 -13.68 -0.50
C LEU A 4 -7.77 -13.54 -0.65
N ILE A 5 -7.13 -14.60 -1.12
CA ILE A 5 -5.72 -14.58 -1.53
C ILE A 5 -5.67 -14.57 -3.06
N VAL A 6 -4.90 -13.64 -3.61
CA VAL A 6 -4.64 -13.55 -5.05
C VAL A 6 -3.15 -13.75 -5.28
N HIS A 7 -2.78 -14.88 -5.84
CA HIS A 7 -1.39 -15.28 -6.02
C HIS A 7 -1.19 -16.07 -7.30
N HIS A 8 -0.27 -15.64 -8.19
CA HIS A 8 -0.06 -16.31 -9.48
C HIS A 8 0.54 -17.71 -9.33
N ASP A 9 1.43 -17.90 -8.33
CA ASP A 9 1.99 -19.22 -8.01
C ASP A 9 0.99 -20.01 -7.17
N ALA A 10 0.51 -21.11 -7.74
CA ALA A 10 -0.50 -21.95 -7.11
C ALA A 10 0.02 -22.70 -5.86
N GLU A 11 1.31 -23.00 -5.80
CA GLU A 11 1.89 -23.71 -4.66
C GLU A 11 2.04 -22.78 -3.46
N LEU A 12 2.65 -21.61 -3.66
CA LEU A 12 2.76 -20.60 -2.60
C LEU A 12 1.38 -20.13 -2.15
N GLY A 13 0.44 -19.94 -3.07
CA GLY A 13 -0.94 -19.59 -2.73
C GLY A 13 -1.61 -20.64 -1.84
N ARG A 14 -1.44 -21.95 -2.14
CA ARG A 14 -1.96 -23.04 -1.29
C ARG A 14 -1.32 -23.05 0.10
N GLN A 15 -0.02 -22.79 0.19
CA GLN A 15 0.67 -22.71 1.49
C GLN A 15 0.09 -21.58 2.34
N LEU A 16 -0.20 -20.41 1.76
CA LEU A 16 -0.85 -19.30 2.47
C LEU A 16 -2.25 -19.69 2.96
N VAL A 17 -3.06 -20.33 2.12
CA VAL A 17 -4.38 -20.84 2.52
C VAL A 17 -4.26 -21.86 3.66
N GLN A 18 -3.29 -22.76 3.59
CA GLN A 18 -3.06 -23.74 4.64
C GLN A 18 -2.68 -23.06 5.96
N MET A 19 -1.80 -22.06 5.92
CA MET A 19 -1.45 -21.27 7.11
C MET A 19 -2.68 -20.60 7.72
N VAL A 20 -3.57 -19.99 6.91
CA VAL A 20 -4.82 -19.41 7.44
C VAL A 20 -5.65 -20.47 8.15
N LYS A 21 -5.80 -21.66 7.58
CA LYS A 21 -6.59 -22.77 8.16
C LYS A 21 -5.97 -23.32 9.44
N ASP A 22 -4.64 -23.41 9.50
CA ASP A 22 -3.94 -23.97 10.65
C ASP A 22 -3.93 -23.05 11.86
N TYR A 23 -3.89 -21.75 11.63
CA TYR A 23 -3.75 -20.76 12.70
C TYR A 23 -5.04 -19.96 13.01
N THR A 24 -6.09 -20.12 12.21
CA THR A 24 -7.33 -19.37 12.39
C THR A 24 -8.57 -20.20 12.05
N ALA A 25 -9.74 -19.72 12.50
CA ALA A 25 -11.04 -20.31 12.12
C ALA A 25 -11.70 -19.55 10.95
N HIS A 26 -10.90 -18.88 10.10
CA HIS A 26 -11.42 -18.07 9.02
C HIS A 26 -11.56 -18.82 7.70
N ASN A 27 -12.53 -18.41 6.88
CA ASN A 27 -12.65 -18.88 5.52
C ASN A 27 -11.65 -18.16 4.62
N CYS A 28 -10.96 -18.89 3.78
CA CYS A 28 -9.96 -18.36 2.89
C CYS A 28 -10.05 -19.02 1.52
N ASP A 29 -10.26 -18.21 0.50
CA ASP A 29 -10.25 -18.63 -0.89
C ASP A 29 -9.00 -18.14 -1.61
N LEU A 30 -8.59 -18.89 -2.63
CA LEU A 30 -7.43 -18.61 -3.47
C LEU A 30 -7.87 -18.47 -4.92
N VAL A 31 -7.41 -17.42 -5.56
CA VAL A 31 -7.49 -17.24 -7.01
C VAL A 31 -6.12 -16.83 -7.58
N HIS A 32 -5.92 -17.01 -8.88
CA HIS A 32 -4.58 -16.92 -9.46
C HIS A 32 -4.34 -15.69 -10.33
N ASN A 33 -5.35 -14.85 -10.52
CA ASN A 33 -5.23 -13.59 -11.28
C ASN A 33 -6.35 -12.61 -10.91
N GLY A 34 -6.20 -11.36 -11.34
CA GLY A 34 -7.15 -10.29 -11.04
C GLY A 34 -8.53 -10.53 -11.64
N ALA A 35 -8.64 -11.09 -12.85
CA ALA A 35 -9.94 -11.39 -13.47
C ALA A 35 -10.72 -12.43 -12.66
N ALA A 36 -10.05 -13.49 -12.19
CA ALA A 36 -10.65 -14.49 -11.33
C ALA A 36 -11.07 -13.90 -9.97
N ALA A 37 -10.30 -12.93 -9.44
CA ALA A 37 -10.66 -12.25 -8.20
C ALA A 37 -11.93 -11.40 -8.33
N VAL A 38 -12.08 -10.67 -9.44
CA VAL A 38 -13.31 -9.90 -9.72
C VAL A 38 -14.51 -10.83 -9.94
N GLU A 39 -14.33 -11.95 -10.62
CA GLU A 39 -15.39 -12.94 -10.81
C GLU A 39 -15.77 -13.61 -9.48
N TRP A 40 -14.81 -13.89 -8.62
CA TRP A 40 -15.04 -14.38 -7.26
C TRP A 40 -15.86 -13.36 -6.47
N ALA A 41 -15.49 -12.08 -6.53
CA ALA A 41 -16.17 -11.01 -5.81
C ALA A 41 -17.66 -10.87 -6.21
N ARG A 42 -18.00 -11.09 -7.48
CA ARG A 42 -19.40 -11.06 -7.95
C ARG A 42 -20.29 -12.15 -7.34
N ARG A 43 -19.70 -13.22 -6.83
CA ARG A 43 -20.41 -14.37 -6.26
C ARG A 43 -20.43 -14.37 -4.74
N HIS A 44 -19.70 -13.48 -4.11
CA HIS A 44 -19.58 -13.38 -2.67
C HIS A 44 -20.18 -12.07 -2.16
N SER A 45 -20.83 -12.12 -1.02
CA SER A 45 -21.49 -10.95 -0.43
C SER A 45 -20.58 -10.14 0.49
N ARG A 46 -19.44 -10.68 0.86
CA ARG A 46 -18.49 -10.03 1.79
C ARG A 46 -17.07 -10.57 1.60
N CYS A 47 -16.10 -9.68 1.82
CA CYS A 47 -14.70 -9.98 1.99
C CYS A 47 -14.13 -8.96 2.98
N ARG A 48 -13.31 -9.39 3.92
CA ARG A 48 -12.73 -8.49 4.93
C ARG A 48 -11.25 -8.24 4.72
N LEU A 49 -10.55 -9.19 4.11
CA LEU A 49 -9.12 -9.08 3.86
C LEU A 49 -8.80 -9.61 2.47
N LEU A 50 -8.17 -8.76 1.68
CA LEU A 50 -7.50 -9.11 0.44
C LEU A 50 -6.00 -9.22 0.71
N LEU A 51 -5.42 -10.39 0.43
CA LEU A 51 -3.97 -10.60 0.37
C LEU A 51 -3.60 -10.79 -1.10
N THR A 52 -2.86 -9.88 -1.70
CA THR A 52 -2.57 -9.92 -3.12
C THR A 52 -1.13 -9.62 -3.43
N GLN A 53 -0.59 -10.24 -4.47
CA GLN A 53 0.66 -9.78 -5.05
C GLN A 53 0.47 -8.35 -5.57
N LEU A 54 1.50 -7.52 -5.38
CA LEU A 54 1.48 -6.13 -5.85
C LEU A 54 1.51 -6.07 -7.37
N GLU A 55 2.36 -6.92 -7.98
CA GLU A 55 2.51 -7.04 -9.42
C GLU A 55 2.99 -8.46 -9.77
N ALA A 56 2.21 -9.17 -10.57
CA ALA A 56 2.56 -10.46 -11.13
C ALA A 56 1.82 -10.66 -12.46
N GLU A 57 2.05 -11.76 -13.16
CA GLU A 57 1.35 -12.06 -14.39
C GLU A 57 -0.17 -12.12 -14.16
N GLY A 58 -0.91 -11.23 -14.81
CA GLY A 58 -2.36 -11.12 -14.67
C GLY A 58 -2.84 -10.53 -13.33
N ILE A 59 -1.94 -9.97 -12.51
CA ILE A 59 -2.26 -9.32 -11.25
C ILE A 59 -1.68 -7.90 -11.23
N ASP A 60 -2.53 -6.91 -11.06
CA ASP A 60 -2.22 -5.56 -10.60
C ASP A 60 -2.90 -5.36 -9.25
N GLY A 61 -2.15 -5.53 -8.17
CA GLY A 61 -2.69 -5.51 -6.81
C GLY A 61 -3.27 -4.17 -6.41
N LEU A 62 -2.69 -3.04 -6.87
CA LEU A 62 -3.22 -1.71 -6.54
C LEU A 62 -4.58 -1.47 -7.20
N VAL A 63 -4.69 -1.79 -8.49
CA VAL A 63 -5.96 -1.69 -9.22
C VAL A 63 -6.99 -2.66 -8.63
N LEU A 64 -6.56 -3.88 -8.32
CA LEU A 64 -7.45 -4.90 -7.75
C LEU A 64 -7.97 -4.49 -6.36
N GLY A 65 -7.11 -3.98 -5.50
CA GLY A 65 -7.50 -3.48 -4.17
C GLY A 65 -8.55 -2.38 -4.27
N GLY A 66 -8.35 -1.40 -5.15
CA GLY A 66 -9.34 -0.35 -5.43
C GLY A 66 -10.67 -0.92 -5.94
N THR A 67 -10.61 -1.78 -6.96
CA THR A 67 -11.82 -2.40 -7.54
C THR A 67 -12.61 -3.21 -6.51
N LEU A 68 -11.94 -4.01 -5.68
CA LEU A 68 -12.63 -4.83 -4.68
C LEU A 68 -13.13 -4.01 -3.49
N SER A 69 -12.51 -2.90 -3.14
CA SER A 69 -12.99 -2.00 -2.09
C SER A 69 -14.31 -1.31 -2.45
N GLU A 70 -14.58 -1.09 -3.74
CA GLU A 70 -15.89 -0.60 -4.22
C GLU A 70 -17.00 -1.65 -4.06
N ILE A 71 -16.65 -2.93 -4.14
CA ILE A 71 -17.61 -4.06 -4.00
C ILE A 71 -17.83 -4.40 -2.53
N PHE A 72 -16.77 -4.38 -1.73
CA PHE A 72 -16.78 -4.78 -0.32
C PHE A 72 -16.41 -3.61 0.59
N PRO A 73 -17.38 -2.85 1.10
CA PRO A 73 -17.11 -1.78 2.06
C PRO A 73 -16.34 -2.31 3.28
N GLY A 74 -15.29 -1.58 3.68
CA GLY A 74 -14.43 -1.96 4.81
C GLY A 74 -13.43 -3.09 4.51
N LEU A 75 -13.23 -3.46 3.24
CA LEU A 75 -12.16 -4.36 2.82
C LEU A 75 -10.80 -3.81 3.27
N GLN A 76 -10.01 -4.64 3.91
CA GLN A 76 -8.62 -4.34 4.21
C GLN A 76 -7.72 -5.04 3.19
N THR A 77 -6.67 -4.35 2.74
CA THR A 77 -5.75 -4.89 1.74
C THR A 77 -4.34 -5.00 2.30
N ALA A 78 -3.67 -6.11 2.00
CA ALA A 78 -2.25 -6.29 2.25
C ALA A 78 -1.56 -6.82 0.98
N PHE A 79 -0.32 -6.35 0.75
CA PHE A 79 0.40 -6.61 -0.50
C PHE A 79 1.64 -7.45 -0.28
N PHE A 80 1.89 -8.35 -1.23
CA PHE A 80 3.15 -9.06 -1.39
C PHE A 80 3.88 -8.47 -2.59
N PRO A 81 4.96 -7.72 -2.39
CA PRO A 81 5.76 -7.24 -3.50
C PRO A 81 6.59 -8.40 -4.09
N ALA A 82 6.64 -8.50 -5.41
CA ALA A 82 7.43 -9.50 -6.14
C ALA A 82 8.95 -9.20 -6.16
N TYR A 83 9.49 -8.57 -5.12
CA TYR A 83 10.91 -8.23 -5.02
C TYR A 83 11.46 -8.55 -3.64
N SER A 84 12.74 -8.89 -3.58
CA SER A 84 13.46 -9.09 -2.31
C SER A 84 13.56 -7.76 -1.55
N ALA A 85 12.57 -7.46 -0.74
CA ALA A 85 12.37 -6.17 -0.09
C ALA A 85 13.37 -5.87 1.04
N ALA A 86 14.26 -6.81 1.38
CA ALA A 86 15.04 -6.70 2.61
C ALA A 86 16.11 -5.59 2.59
N ALA A 87 16.62 -5.20 1.41
CA ALA A 87 17.81 -4.35 1.32
C ALA A 87 17.54 -2.85 1.11
N GLN A 88 16.38 -2.44 0.64
CA GLN A 88 16.11 -1.06 0.20
C GLN A 88 14.84 -0.43 0.79
N ARG A 89 14.27 -1.02 1.81
CA ARG A 89 12.99 -0.60 2.34
C ARG A 89 13.13 0.46 3.42
N VAL A 90 12.42 1.57 3.26
CA VAL A 90 12.20 2.54 4.36
C VAL A 90 11.15 1.95 5.29
N GLN A 91 11.55 1.54 6.49
CA GLN A 91 10.63 0.96 7.46
C GLN A 91 9.87 2.04 8.22
N VAL A 92 8.55 1.93 8.20
CA VAL A 92 7.63 2.70 9.03
C VAL A 92 6.72 1.76 9.80
N ALA A 93 6.26 2.19 10.97
CA ALA A 93 5.32 1.40 11.75
C ALA A 93 3.99 1.26 11.00
N GLY A 94 3.41 0.08 11.01
CA GLY A 94 2.07 -0.13 10.47
C GLY A 94 1.97 -0.54 9.01
N THR A 95 3.09 -0.92 8.37
CA THR A 95 3.09 -1.35 6.96
C THR A 95 2.07 -2.45 6.65
N LYS A 96 1.44 -2.35 5.49
CA LYS A 96 0.58 -3.37 4.88
C LYS A 96 1.30 -4.14 3.75
N VAL A 97 2.58 -3.89 3.58
CA VAL A 97 3.44 -4.52 2.57
C VAL A 97 4.32 -5.54 3.28
N PHE A 98 4.19 -6.80 2.93
CA PHE A 98 4.89 -7.91 3.55
C PHE A 98 5.93 -8.48 2.58
N PRO A 99 7.08 -8.96 3.07
CA PRO A 99 8.03 -9.68 2.22
C PRO A 99 7.41 -10.97 1.67
N GLU A 100 7.85 -11.41 0.52
CA GLU A 100 7.46 -12.70 -0.04
C GLU A 100 8.68 -13.66 0.05
N PRO A 101 8.51 -14.89 0.58
CA PRO A 101 7.29 -15.41 1.20
C PRO A 101 6.97 -14.72 2.55
N ILE A 102 5.69 -14.54 2.83
CA ILE A 102 5.24 -14.05 4.14
C ILE A 102 5.42 -15.14 5.19
N ASP A 103 5.89 -14.79 6.36
CA ASP A 103 5.89 -15.69 7.51
C ASP A 103 4.53 -15.75 8.21
N GLY A 104 4.36 -16.75 9.07
CA GLY A 104 3.11 -16.95 9.82
C GLY A 104 2.76 -15.75 10.73
N GLU A 105 3.77 -15.10 11.32
CA GLU A 105 3.55 -13.92 12.16
C GLU A 105 3.05 -12.72 11.36
N GLY A 106 3.63 -12.48 10.18
CA GLY A 106 3.19 -11.43 9.27
C GLY A 106 1.75 -11.65 8.80
N LEU A 107 1.40 -12.90 8.44
CA LEU A 107 0.04 -13.27 8.06
C LEU A 107 -0.94 -13.04 9.20
N LEU A 108 -0.64 -13.50 10.41
CA LEU A 108 -1.50 -13.29 11.58
C LEU A 108 -1.67 -11.81 11.93
N ARG A 109 -0.62 -10.99 11.77
CA ARG A 109 -0.74 -9.53 11.93
C ARG A 109 -1.70 -8.89 10.92
N ALA A 110 -1.65 -9.32 9.65
CA ALA A 110 -2.57 -8.83 8.62
C ALA A 110 -4.02 -9.21 8.94
N ILE A 111 -4.24 -10.46 9.36
CA ILE A 111 -5.56 -10.96 9.77
C ILE A 111 -6.10 -10.19 10.99
N ALA A 112 -5.30 -10.05 12.05
CA ALA A 112 -5.69 -9.34 13.25
C ALA A 112 -6.06 -7.86 12.99
N ARG A 113 -5.36 -7.20 12.06
CA ARG A 113 -5.76 -5.85 11.62
C ARG A 113 -7.13 -5.83 10.99
N ALA A 114 -7.38 -6.73 10.05
CA ALA A 114 -8.66 -6.80 9.36
C ALA A 114 -9.82 -7.14 10.31
N GLU A 115 -9.58 -7.95 11.33
CA GLU A 115 -10.57 -8.25 12.38
C GLU A 115 -10.91 -7.04 13.23
N ASN A 116 -9.88 -6.28 13.62
CA ASN A 116 -10.04 -5.12 14.50
C ASN A 116 -10.53 -3.86 13.76
N ALA A 117 -10.51 -3.84 12.42
CA ALA A 117 -11.08 -2.76 11.65
C ALA A 117 -12.61 -2.76 11.77
N THR A 118 -13.23 -1.60 11.92
CA THR A 118 -14.70 -1.49 11.89
C THR A 118 -15.21 -1.81 10.49
N ALA A 119 -16.51 -2.17 10.38
CA ALA A 119 -17.09 -2.61 9.10
C ALA A 119 -17.02 -1.54 8.00
N ASP A 120 -17.08 -0.27 8.39
CA ASP A 120 -17.06 0.88 7.47
C ASP A 120 -15.73 1.66 7.54
N ALA A 121 -14.71 1.11 8.23
CA ALA A 121 -13.42 1.79 8.30
C ALA A 121 -12.73 1.78 6.93
N PRO A 122 -12.25 2.94 6.45
CA PRO A 122 -11.46 2.99 5.23
C PRO A 122 -10.16 2.19 5.39
N ASP A 123 -9.67 1.66 4.28
CA ASP A 123 -8.39 0.94 4.24
C ASP A 123 -7.22 1.93 4.19
N LEU A 124 -6.84 2.44 5.35
CA LEU A 124 -5.84 3.50 5.46
C LEU A 124 -4.41 2.95 5.38
N PHE A 125 -3.58 3.66 4.65
CA PHE A 125 -2.17 3.33 4.40
C PHE A 125 -1.24 4.37 5.01
N HIS A 126 0.03 4.01 5.15
CA HIS A 126 1.09 4.99 5.32
C HIS A 126 1.61 5.40 3.94
N VAL A 127 1.74 6.68 3.69
CA VAL A 127 2.13 7.20 2.38
C VAL A 127 3.47 6.63 1.87
N VAL A 128 4.42 6.41 2.77
CA VAL A 128 5.72 5.82 2.42
C VAL A 128 5.56 4.41 1.84
N ASP A 129 4.64 3.60 2.37
CA ASP A 129 4.37 2.26 1.82
C ASP A 129 3.81 2.35 0.40
N VAL A 130 2.85 3.24 0.16
CA VAL A 130 2.25 3.46 -1.16
C VAL A 130 3.29 3.91 -2.18
N LEU A 131 4.12 4.90 -1.82
CA LEU A 131 5.16 5.41 -2.71
C LEU A 131 6.24 4.35 -2.99
N GLN A 132 6.67 3.60 -1.96
CA GLN A 132 7.60 2.48 -2.17
C GLN A 132 7.04 1.42 -3.11
N MET A 133 5.78 1.01 -2.93
CA MET A 133 5.12 0.06 -3.84
C MET A 133 5.20 0.54 -5.29
N CYS A 134 4.84 1.80 -5.54
CA CYS A 134 4.88 2.37 -6.88
C CYS A 134 6.30 2.47 -7.46
N CYS A 135 7.29 2.87 -6.63
CA CYS A 135 8.68 2.99 -7.07
C CYS A 135 9.31 1.64 -7.38
N LEU A 136 9.12 0.66 -6.51
CA LEU A 136 9.67 -0.68 -6.66
C LEU A 136 9.05 -1.44 -7.84
N SER A 137 7.76 -1.22 -8.10
CA SER A 137 7.06 -1.73 -9.29
C SER A 137 7.35 -0.90 -10.55
N ARG A 138 8.30 0.03 -10.52
CA ARG A 138 8.69 0.89 -11.65
C ARG A 138 7.51 1.61 -12.32
N ARG A 139 6.48 1.95 -11.55
CA ARG A 139 5.28 2.61 -12.08
C ARG A 139 5.59 4.02 -12.57
N GLY A 140 4.83 4.46 -13.59
CA GLY A 140 4.74 5.85 -14.01
C GLY A 140 3.30 6.32 -13.84
N GLY A 141 3.08 7.62 -13.69
CA GLY A 141 1.74 8.15 -13.46
C GLY A 141 1.70 9.08 -12.25
N ALA A 142 0.57 9.16 -11.57
CA ALA A 142 0.39 9.95 -10.36
C ALA A 142 -0.28 9.15 -9.24
N VAL A 143 0.11 9.44 -8.01
CA VAL A 143 -0.56 9.00 -6.80
C VAL A 143 -1.20 10.23 -6.16
N GLN A 144 -2.51 10.28 -6.17
CA GLN A 144 -3.28 11.24 -5.38
C GLN A 144 -3.39 10.70 -3.95
N ILE A 145 -3.11 11.53 -2.98
CA ILE A 145 -3.07 11.17 -1.57
C ILE A 145 -4.00 12.13 -0.83
N VAL A 146 -4.89 11.58 -0.03
CA VAL A 146 -5.85 12.35 0.77
C VAL A 146 -5.71 11.96 2.23
N LYS A 147 -5.66 12.96 3.09
CA LYS A 147 -5.71 12.82 4.55
C LYS A 147 -6.67 13.87 5.10
N GLU A 148 -7.85 13.45 5.52
CA GLU A 148 -8.88 14.37 6.04
C GLU A 148 -9.19 15.49 5.03
N LYS A 149 -8.76 16.72 5.34
CA LYS A 149 -8.93 17.92 4.48
C LYS A 149 -7.68 18.28 3.67
N GLN A 150 -6.61 17.51 3.79
CA GLN A 150 -5.37 17.70 3.05
C GLN A 150 -5.35 16.81 1.81
N SER A 151 -4.84 17.33 0.72
CA SER A 151 -4.66 16.59 -0.53
C SER A 151 -3.31 16.93 -1.13
N GLY A 152 -2.66 15.93 -1.69
CA GLY A 152 -1.41 16.06 -2.42
C GLY A 152 -1.32 15.06 -3.55
N ILE A 153 -0.43 15.34 -4.49
CA ILE A 153 -0.18 14.47 -5.63
C ILE A 153 1.33 14.23 -5.72
N VAL A 154 1.73 12.98 -5.90
CA VAL A 154 3.12 12.58 -6.18
C VAL A 154 3.18 11.98 -7.57
N TYR A 155 4.03 12.52 -8.42
CA TYR A 155 4.21 12.09 -9.79
C TYR A 155 5.42 11.17 -9.93
N LEU A 156 5.21 10.12 -10.69
CA LEU A 156 6.16 9.04 -10.88
C LEU A 156 6.52 8.88 -12.37
N ARG A 157 7.79 8.56 -12.65
CA ARG A 157 8.27 8.16 -13.96
C ARG A 157 9.23 6.99 -13.83
N ALA A 158 8.85 5.83 -14.41
CA ALA A 158 9.67 4.61 -14.37
C ALA A 158 10.19 4.26 -12.95
N GLY A 159 9.32 4.42 -11.94
CA GLY A 159 9.66 4.15 -10.55
C GLY A 159 10.47 5.25 -9.84
N GLN A 160 10.67 6.42 -10.47
CA GLN A 160 11.28 7.56 -9.81
C GLN A 160 10.23 8.59 -9.42
N ILE A 161 10.36 9.19 -8.24
CA ILE A 161 9.55 10.34 -7.83
C ILE A 161 10.15 11.56 -8.54
N VAL A 162 9.40 12.16 -9.45
CA VAL A 162 9.89 13.28 -10.27
C VAL A 162 9.32 14.64 -9.85
N HIS A 163 8.17 14.62 -9.20
CA HIS A 163 7.51 15.84 -8.71
C HIS A 163 6.52 15.50 -7.61
N ALA A 164 6.19 16.47 -6.77
CA ALA A 164 5.11 16.39 -5.80
C ALA A 164 4.45 17.76 -5.65
N GLU A 165 3.19 17.80 -5.30
CA GLU A 165 2.46 19.04 -5.04
C GLU A 165 1.39 18.85 -3.96
N THR A 166 1.20 19.91 -3.17
CA THR A 166 0.08 20.11 -2.26
C THR A 166 -0.59 21.44 -2.61
N LEU A 167 -1.64 21.84 -1.91
CA LEU A 167 -2.24 23.17 -2.10
C LEU A 167 -1.25 24.31 -1.80
N ALA A 168 -0.25 24.09 -0.95
CA ALA A 168 0.65 25.12 -0.44
C ALA A 168 2.05 25.06 -1.01
N THR A 169 2.53 23.86 -1.41
CA THR A 169 3.93 23.64 -1.76
C THR A 169 4.07 22.73 -2.99
N GLN A 170 5.24 22.80 -3.65
CA GLN A 170 5.59 21.98 -4.80
C GLN A 170 7.01 21.44 -4.67
N GLY A 171 7.30 20.35 -5.40
CA GLY A 171 8.60 19.71 -5.45
C GLY A 171 8.97 19.00 -4.14
N GLN A 172 10.23 19.08 -3.77
CA GLN A 172 10.75 18.40 -2.57
C GLN A 172 10.07 18.86 -1.27
N PRO A 173 9.76 20.15 -1.05
CA PRO A 173 8.98 20.58 0.12
C PRO A 173 7.59 19.93 0.21
N ALA A 174 6.90 19.76 -0.91
CA ALA A 174 5.61 19.04 -0.93
C ALA A 174 5.78 17.56 -0.57
N LEU A 175 6.83 16.89 -1.08
CA LEU A 175 7.12 15.52 -0.71
C LEU A 175 7.40 15.39 0.80
N PHE A 176 8.13 16.35 1.40
CA PHE A 176 8.39 16.36 2.85
C PHE A 176 7.10 16.50 3.68
N GLU A 177 6.16 17.31 3.20
CA GLU A 177 4.86 17.46 3.83
C GLU A 177 4.04 16.15 3.73
N ILE A 178 3.91 15.61 2.53
CA ILE A 178 3.12 14.42 2.22
C ILE A 178 3.66 13.19 2.98
N VAL A 179 4.97 12.99 3.06
CA VAL A 179 5.59 11.83 3.74
C VAL A 179 5.27 11.80 5.24
N GLY A 180 4.95 12.93 5.84
CA GLY A 180 4.48 13.01 7.22
C GLY A 180 3.02 12.56 7.43
N TRP A 181 2.28 12.25 6.37
CA TRP A 181 0.89 11.84 6.48
C TRP A 181 0.79 10.33 6.74
N ALA A 182 0.16 9.99 7.83
CA ALA A 182 -0.22 8.61 8.17
C ALA A 182 -1.74 8.47 8.06
N ALA A 183 -2.22 7.26 7.94
CA ALA A 183 -3.64 6.94 7.81
C ALA A 183 -4.28 7.68 6.62
N ILE A 184 -3.74 7.46 5.42
CA ILE A 184 -4.15 8.08 4.18
C ILE A 184 -5.06 7.19 3.34
N GLU A 185 -5.92 7.82 2.54
CA GLU A 185 -6.52 7.23 1.35
C GLU A 185 -5.70 7.63 0.12
N PHE A 186 -5.65 6.77 -0.89
CA PHE A 186 -4.93 7.08 -2.11
C PHE A 186 -5.63 6.53 -3.35
N ALA A 187 -5.38 7.21 -4.47
CA ALA A 187 -5.73 6.73 -5.81
C ALA A 187 -4.51 6.79 -6.72
N TYR A 188 -4.32 5.77 -7.53
CA TYR A 188 -3.25 5.70 -8.52
C TYR A 188 -3.81 5.81 -9.92
N ASP A 189 -3.24 6.69 -10.74
CA ASP A 189 -3.59 6.86 -12.14
C ASP A 189 -2.33 6.82 -13.02
N ALA A 190 -2.23 5.75 -13.83
CA ALA A 190 -1.11 5.54 -14.75
C ALA A 190 -1.12 6.50 -15.96
N ALA A 191 -2.25 7.13 -16.28
CA ALA A 191 -2.39 8.00 -17.44
C ALA A 191 -1.90 9.44 -17.18
N VAL A 192 -1.90 9.86 -15.93
CA VAL A 192 -1.48 11.21 -15.53
C VAL A 192 0.03 11.37 -15.72
N ARG A 193 0.43 12.51 -16.27
CA ARG A 193 1.84 12.85 -16.46
C ARG A 193 2.24 14.01 -15.57
N SER A 194 3.50 13.98 -15.12
CA SER A 194 4.04 15.06 -14.30
C SER A 194 4.09 16.38 -15.08
N PRO A 195 3.59 17.49 -14.48
CA PRO A 195 3.70 18.81 -15.10
C PRO A 195 5.13 19.36 -15.04
N ALA A 196 5.98 18.86 -14.15
CA ALA A 196 7.35 19.32 -13.93
C ALA A 196 8.25 18.18 -13.43
N GLU A 197 9.55 18.41 -13.47
CA GLU A 197 10.57 17.54 -12.85
C GLU A 197 11.37 18.39 -11.86
N THR A 198 11.03 18.31 -10.60
CA THR A 198 11.63 19.13 -9.53
C THR A 198 12.35 18.29 -8.48
N ILE A 199 12.18 16.97 -8.53
CA ILE A 199 12.86 16.01 -7.65
C ILE A 199 13.78 15.17 -8.55
N THR A 200 15.07 15.29 -8.32
CA THR A 200 16.11 14.63 -9.13
C THR A 200 16.87 13.55 -8.36
N LEU A 201 16.63 13.43 -7.05
CA LEU A 201 17.20 12.37 -6.23
C LEU A 201 16.62 11.01 -6.62
N PRO A 202 17.38 9.91 -6.55
CA PRO A 202 16.82 8.57 -6.59
C PRO A 202 15.68 8.44 -5.58
N TRP A 203 14.64 7.70 -5.92
CA TRP A 203 13.40 7.64 -5.13
C TRP A 203 13.62 7.24 -3.66
N ASP A 204 14.54 6.29 -3.40
CA ASP A 204 14.90 5.84 -2.08
C ASP A 204 15.58 6.94 -1.25
N ALA A 205 16.53 7.65 -1.86
CA ALA A 205 17.19 8.80 -1.25
C ALA A 205 16.19 9.93 -0.96
N ALA A 206 15.26 10.21 -1.89
CA ALA A 206 14.23 11.23 -1.73
C ALA A 206 13.28 10.90 -0.56
N LEU A 207 12.85 9.64 -0.44
CA LEU A 207 11.99 9.20 0.66
C LEU A 207 12.73 9.18 2.01
N ILE A 208 13.97 8.70 2.05
CA ILE A 208 14.78 8.70 3.27
C ILE A 208 15.01 10.12 3.78
N ASP A 209 15.37 11.04 2.88
CA ASP A 209 15.54 12.45 3.24
C ASP A 209 14.22 13.06 3.75
N ALA A 210 13.11 12.81 3.07
CA ALA A 210 11.80 13.29 3.48
C ALA A 210 11.39 12.79 4.88
N VAL A 211 11.60 11.51 5.16
CA VAL A 211 11.31 10.91 6.49
C VAL A 211 12.20 11.52 7.58
N LYS A 212 13.49 11.74 7.30
CA LYS A 212 14.41 12.38 8.25
C LYS A 212 14.00 13.82 8.57
N GLN A 213 13.67 14.60 7.55
CA GLN A 213 13.22 16.00 7.70
C GLN A 213 11.93 16.09 8.51
N HIS A 214 10.99 15.17 8.27
CA HIS A 214 9.75 15.12 9.04
C HIS A 214 10.01 14.85 10.53
N LYS A 215 10.84 13.87 10.88
CA LYS A 215 11.22 13.56 12.26
C LYS A 215 11.86 14.76 12.97
N THR A 216 12.79 15.43 12.31
CA THR A 216 13.48 16.60 12.86
C THR A 216 12.52 17.78 13.15
N LYS A 217 11.51 17.98 12.30
CA LYS A 217 10.47 19.00 12.54
C LYS A 217 9.59 18.65 13.74
N THR A 218 9.20 17.39 13.86
CA THR A 218 8.33 16.91 14.95
C THR A 218 9.04 17.02 16.31
N GLU A 219 10.32 16.67 16.38
CA GLU A 219 11.13 16.78 17.59
C GLU A 219 11.33 18.24 18.05
N LYS A 220 11.50 19.18 17.11
CA LYS A 220 11.62 20.60 17.41
C LYS A 220 10.30 21.25 17.85
N GLN A 221 9.15 20.64 17.54
CA GLN A 221 7.83 21.15 17.92
C GLN A 221 7.30 20.56 19.23
N MET A 222 7.95 19.55 19.80
CA MET A 222 7.65 19.10 21.16
C MET A 222 8.27 20.10 22.16
N PRO A 223 7.47 20.86 22.94
CA PRO A 223 8.03 21.66 24.01
C PRO A 223 8.72 20.73 25.00
N HIS A 224 9.97 21.04 25.35
CA HIS A 224 10.62 20.42 26.49
C HIS A 224 9.73 20.71 27.71
N GLY A 225 8.93 19.72 28.09
CA GLY A 225 8.17 19.76 29.33
C GLY A 225 9.16 19.88 30.50
N ALA A 226 9.04 20.95 31.21
CA ALA A 226 9.65 21.15 32.52
C ALA A 226 9.00 20.25 33.56
#